data_5e1dae0999d2912f3117fb1094d63963
#
_entry.id   5e1dae0999d2912f3117fb1094d63963
#
_cell.length_a   1.000
_cell.length_b   1.000
_cell.length_c   1.000
_cell.angle_alpha   90.00
_cell.angle_beta   90.00
_cell.angle_gamma   90.00
#
_symmetry.space_group_name_H-M   'P 1'
#
loop_
_entity.id
_entity.type
_entity.pdbx_description
1 polymer ?
#
loop_
_entity_poly.entity_id
_entity_poly.type
_entity_poly.pdbx_seq_one_letter_code
_entity_poly.pdbx_strand_id
1 'polypeptide(L)'
;MKNRLHVKAPGNWVNDPNGMIYYKGQYHLFYQHFPYAPRWGTMHWGHAVSPDLIHWEHVGVALFPSLSEDQNGCFSGSAVEENGVMHLFYTGVHYNQVNPKDIHQCLDQDFTSAQLHLTSKDGMHFDVFGDKEVVIPALTDPEIGDNTHTRDPKVWKGSDAWYMVLGSTTKDHKGEALFYKSEDLSHWHLAGQATTKQKLGWMWECPDLFNVNGRSVFVFSPMELIEDTDGYADRAICMLPEFDEKTCTMKFPENWQLLDCGGDLYAPQTMTDADGNRISIAWLRMPEPVDGIWQGMFCLPRVVDVQNDHIYFRVLPAIRDGFCKKTDSLVSACGECAMIRAELKEGESLEIGGYKIWRQSGKVCADRTDVYPSGAKGWLHAETPQLKEGDLLEIFVDPNMIEISSNNGEYVLSQAVYGLGETFSYEMEKKPEIYLWNE
;
A
#
# COMPACT_ATOMS: atom_id res chain seq x y z
N MET A 1 -21.51 10.51 -0.64
CA MET A 1 -20.89 10.64 -1.98
C MET A 1 -20.17 9.36 -2.31
N LYS A 2 -20.05 8.97 -3.58
CA LYS A 2 -19.41 7.73 -4.01
C LYS A 2 -17.99 8.07 -4.46
N ASN A 3 -16.96 7.50 -3.83
CA ASN A 3 -15.59 7.60 -4.33
C ASN A 3 -15.53 6.91 -5.70
N ARG A 4 -14.92 7.56 -6.67
CA ARG A 4 -14.91 7.10 -8.07
C ARG A 4 -13.55 6.60 -8.52
N LEU A 5 -12.47 7.15 -7.95
CA LEU A 5 -11.09 6.85 -8.33
C LEU A 5 -10.41 5.91 -7.34
N HIS A 6 -10.62 6.13 -6.05
CA HIS A 6 -9.97 5.34 -5.01
C HIS A 6 -10.78 4.08 -4.70
N VAL A 7 -10.11 2.94 -4.81
CA VAL A 7 -10.71 1.63 -4.52
C VAL A 7 -10.87 1.48 -3.00
N LYS A 8 -12.04 1.04 -2.61
CA LYS A 8 -12.37 0.64 -1.23
C LYS A 8 -13.32 -0.56 -1.28
N ALA A 9 -13.40 -1.35 -0.22
CA ALA A 9 -14.42 -2.38 -0.17
C ALA A 9 -15.85 -1.80 -0.23
N PRO A 10 -16.85 -2.57 -0.63
CA PRO A 10 -18.25 -2.16 -0.61
C PRO A 10 -18.74 -1.71 0.76
N GLY A 11 -18.13 -2.21 1.83
CA GLY A 11 -18.37 -1.85 3.23
C GLY A 11 -17.31 -2.43 4.15
N ASN A 12 -17.40 -2.10 5.43
CA ASN A 12 -16.54 -2.61 6.49
C ASN A 12 -15.06 -2.21 6.36
N TRP A 13 -14.13 -3.02 6.88
CA TRP A 13 -12.71 -2.69 6.99
C TRP A 13 -11.89 -3.16 5.79
N VAL A 14 -10.96 -2.31 5.37
CA VAL A 14 -9.88 -2.63 4.41
C VAL A 14 -8.54 -2.11 4.95
N ASN A 15 -7.49 -2.92 4.80
CA ASN A 15 -6.12 -2.45 4.93
C ASN A 15 -5.28 -2.88 3.71
N ASP A 16 -4.24 -3.65 3.84
CA ASP A 16 -3.23 -3.91 2.82
C ASP A 16 -3.78 -4.43 1.48
N PRO A 17 -3.31 -3.92 0.34
CA PRO A 17 -3.48 -4.59 -0.94
C PRO A 17 -2.68 -5.90 -0.94
N ASN A 18 -3.25 -6.95 -1.52
CA ASN A 18 -2.66 -8.29 -1.56
C ASN A 18 -2.77 -8.90 -2.94
N GLY A 19 -1.90 -9.86 -3.24
CA GLY A 19 -2.04 -10.73 -4.40
C GLY A 19 -2.25 -10.01 -5.73
N MET A 20 -1.71 -8.80 -5.89
CA MET A 20 -1.87 -8.02 -7.11
C MET A 20 -1.22 -8.74 -8.30
N ILE A 21 -2.00 -8.96 -9.35
CA ILE A 21 -1.52 -9.66 -10.55
C ILE A 21 -2.38 -9.32 -11.78
N TYR A 22 -1.72 -9.25 -12.96
CA TYR A 22 -2.43 -9.32 -14.25
C TYR A 22 -2.53 -10.78 -14.67
N TYR A 23 -3.76 -11.29 -14.77
CA TYR A 23 -4.00 -12.69 -15.04
C TYR A 23 -5.21 -12.87 -15.95
N LYS A 24 -5.04 -13.65 -17.05
CA LYS A 24 -6.10 -13.95 -18.03
C LYS A 24 -6.86 -12.73 -18.56
N GLY A 25 -6.13 -11.62 -18.80
CA GLY A 25 -6.69 -10.41 -19.40
C GLY A 25 -7.37 -9.46 -18.42
N GLN A 26 -7.24 -9.70 -17.11
CA GLN A 26 -7.75 -8.82 -16.06
C GLN A 26 -6.69 -8.57 -15.00
N TYR A 27 -6.78 -7.41 -14.35
CA TYR A 27 -6.05 -7.10 -13.13
C TYR A 27 -6.83 -7.62 -11.94
N HIS A 28 -6.17 -8.33 -11.06
CA HIS A 28 -6.71 -8.81 -9.80
C HIS A 28 -6.09 -8.02 -8.66
N LEU A 29 -6.90 -7.54 -7.75
CA LEU A 29 -6.51 -6.92 -6.48
C LEU A 29 -7.23 -7.67 -5.37
N PHE A 30 -6.48 -8.43 -4.60
CA PHE A 30 -6.97 -8.93 -3.32
C PHE A 30 -6.62 -7.91 -2.25
N TYR A 31 -7.27 -7.99 -1.09
CA TYR A 31 -7.02 -7.04 -0.02
C TYR A 31 -7.43 -7.60 1.33
N GLN A 32 -6.72 -7.19 2.36
CA GLN A 32 -7.09 -7.44 3.74
C GLN A 32 -8.47 -6.88 4.01
N HIS A 33 -9.38 -7.72 4.46
CA HIS A 33 -10.78 -7.38 4.67
C HIS A 33 -11.34 -8.01 5.94
N PHE A 34 -11.95 -7.19 6.80
CA PHE A 34 -12.79 -7.69 7.88
C PHE A 34 -14.26 -7.46 7.49
N PRO A 35 -15.00 -8.51 7.06
CA PRO A 35 -16.32 -8.36 6.45
C PRO A 35 -17.45 -8.10 7.44
N TYR A 36 -17.18 -8.04 8.75
CA TYR A 36 -18.22 -7.99 9.78
C TYR A 36 -18.38 -6.63 10.43
N ALA A 37 -17.39 -5.74 10.33
CA ALA A 37 -17.44 -4.39 10.90
C ALA A 37 -16.41 -3.47 10.23
N PRO A 38 -16.60 -2.13 10.28
CA PRO A 38 -15.64 -1.16 9.79
C PRO A 38 -14.50 -0.96 10.83
N ARG A 39 -13.85 -2.03 11.23
CA ARG A 39 -12.71 -2.08 12.14
C ARG A 39 -11.85 -3.28 11.83
N TRP A 40 -10.62 -3.29 12.30
CA TRP A 40 -9.73 -4.44 12.21
C TRP A 40 -10.27 -5.64 13.01
N GLY A 41 -10.03 -6.85 12.53
CA GLY A 41 -10.43 -8.10 13.17
C GLY A 41 -9.83 -9.33 12.50
N THR A 42 -10.50 -10.48 12.55
CA THR A 42 -10.08 -11.70 11.85
C THR A 42 -10.07 -11.47 10.34
N MET A 43 -8.88 -11.29 9.75
CA MET A 43 -8.73 -10.91 8.35
C MET A 43 -9.12 -12.03 7.39
N HIS A 44 -9.80 -11.61 6.34
CA HIS A 44 -10.11 -12.35 5.12
C HIS A 44 -9.42 -11.64 3.95
N TRP A 45 -9.38 -12.24 2.80
CA TRP A 45 -9.04 -11.52 1.57
C TRP A 45 -10.30 -11.22 0.78
N GLY A 46 -10.63 -9.94 0.67
CA GLY A 46 -11.57 -9.46 -0.33
C GLY A 46 -10.91 -9.51 -1.71
N HIS A 47 -11.71 -9.47 -2.78
CA HIS A 47 -11.23 -9.58 -4.15
C HIS A 47 -11.97 -8.60 -5.05
N ALA A 48 -11.21 -7.89 -5.86
CA ALA A 48 -11.70 -7.04 -6.93
C ALA A 48 -10.94 -7.32 -8.23
N VAL A 49 -11.62 -7.13 -9.35
CA VAL A 49 -11.04 -7.29 -10.70
C VAL A 49 -11.24 -6.03 -11.50
N SER A 50 -10.34 -5.77 -12.44
CA SER A 50 -10.40 -4.59 -13.32
C SER A 50 -9.82 -4.90 -14.70
N PRO A 51 -10.39 -4.37 -15.79
CA PRO A 51 -9.79 -4.46 -17.12
C PRO A 51 -8.62 -3.48 -17.31
N ASP A 52 -8.52 -2.41 -16.49
CA ASP A 52 -7.68 -1.23 -16.77
C ASP A 52 -7.08 -0.53 -15.55
N LEU A 53 -7.17 -1.11 -14.35
CA LEU A 53 -6.71 -0.56 -13.06
C LEU A 53 -7.52 0.67 -12.57
N ILE A 54 -8.58 1.04 -13.26
CA ILE A 54 -9.43 2.20 -12.94
C ILE A 54 -10.83 1.73 -12.56
N HIS A 55 -11.41 0.88 -13.40
CA HIS A 55 -12.79 0.40 -13.23
C HIS A 55 -12.77 -0.95 -12.52
N TRP A 56 -13.02 -0.93 -11.21
CA TRP A 56 -12.95 -2.11 -10.36
C TRP A 56 -14.33 -2.68 -10.06
N GLU A 57 -14.45 -4.00 -10.21
CA GLU A 57 -15.59 -4.78 -9.79
C GLU A 57 -15.21 -5.66 -8.59
N HIS A 58 -15.96 -5.53 -7.48
CA HIS A 58 -15.78 -6.39 -6.32
C HIS A 58 -16.50 -7.72 -6.52
N VAL A 59 -15.75 -8.81 -6.44
CA VAL A 59 -16.28 -10.16 -6.71
C VAL A 59 -16.50 -10.99 -5.44
N GLY A 60 -16.18 -10.43 -4.27
CA GLY A 60 -16.48 -11.03 -2.97
C GLY A 60 -15.25 -11.33 -2.13
N VAL A 61 -15.34 -12.36 -1.28
CA VAL A 61 -14.26 -12.85 -0.44
C VAL A 61 -13.62 -14.06 -1.10
N ALA A 62 -12.30 -13.98 -1.36
CA ALA A 62 -11.52 -15.06 -1.97
C ALA A 62 -10.95 -16.02 -0.93
N LEU A 63 -10.39 -15.50 0.17
CA LEU A 63 -9.80 -16.29 1.24
C LEU A 63 -10.46 -15.97 2.59
N PHE A 64 -10.64 -17.01 3.38
CA PHE A 64 -11.09 -16.93 4.76
C PHE A 64 -10.43 -18.02 5.59
N PRO A 65 -10.35 -17.89 6.93
CA PRO A 65 -9.80 -18.89 7.82
C PRO A 65 -10.45 -20.26 7.67
N SER A 66 -9.66 -21.31 7.48
CA SER A 66 -10.16 -22.69 7.29
C SER A 66 -9.19 -23.78 7.76
N LEU A 67 -7.94 -23.43 8.11
CA LEU A 67 -6.96 -24.29 8.72
C LEU A 67 -6.65 -23.83 10.15
N SER A 68 -5.96 -24.68 10.93
CA SER A 68 -5.49 -24.31 12.26
C SER A 68 -4.53 -23.14 12.21
N GLU A 69 -3.66 -23.09 11.21
CA GLU A 69 -2.62 -22.08 11.04
C GLU A 69 -3.17 -20.70 10.62
N ASP A 70 -4.35 -20.64 10.04
CA ASP A 70 -5.00 -19.38 9.65
C ASP A 70 -6.31 -19.10 10.39
N GLN A 71 -6.66 -19.86 11.43
CA GLN A 71 -7.97 -19.76 12.08
C GLN A 71 -8.32 -18.36 12.61
N ASN A 72 -7.33 -17.52 12.85
CA ASN A 72 -7.52 -16.17 13.38
C ASN A 72 -7.22 -15.08 12.35
N GLY A 73 -6.89 -15.44 11.11
CA GLY A 73 -6.77 -14.49 10.02
C GLY A 73 -5.90 -14.98 8.87
N CYS A 74 -6.30 -14.57 7.67
CA CYS A 74 -5.48 -14.63 6.45
C CYS A 74 -4.81 -13.26 6.29
N PHE A 75 -3.55 -13.13 6.74
CA PHE A 75 -2.79 -11.89 6.64
C PHE A 75 -2.23 -11.66 5.24
N SER A 76 -1.43 -10.62 5.07
CA SER A 76 -0.96 -10.15 3.77
C SER A 76 -0.11 -11.16 3.01
N GLY A 77 -0.03 -10.97 1.71
CA GLY A 77 0.70 -11.85 0.82
C GLY A 77 0.60 -11.45 -0.66
N SER A 78 1.04 -12.30 -1.55
CA SER A 78 1.20 -12.00 -2.98
C SER A 78 0.64 -13.09 -3.88
N ALA A 79 0.59 -12.81 -5.20
CA ALA A 79 0.22 -13.76 -6.25
C ALA A 79 1.30 -13.85 -7.31
N VAL A 80 1.44 -15.05 -7.88
CA VAL A 80 2.24 -15.31 -9.09
C VAL A 80 1.48 -16.23 -10.02
N GLU A 81 1.86 -16.23 -11.29
CA GLU A 81 1.33 -17.18 -12.29
C GLU A 81 2.42 -18.17 -12.71
N GLU A 82 2.08 -19.46 -12.75
CA GLU A 82 2.91 -20.48 -13.35
C GLU A 82 2.05 -21.47 -14.14
N ASN A 83 2.41 -21.66 -15.41
CA ASN A 83 1.73 -22.59 -16.34
C ASN A 83 0.20 -22.41 -16.45
N GLY A 84 -0.28 -21.16 -16.43
CA GLY A 84 -1.70 -20.82 -16.52
C GLY A 84 -2.48 -21.00 -15.22
N VAL A 85 -1.80 -21.22 -14.10
CA VAL A 85 -2.37 -21.34 -12.75
C VAL A 85 -1.93 -20.13 -11.92
N MET A 86 -2.88 -19.51 -11.22
CA MET A 86 -2.59 -18.48 -10.21
C MET A 86 -2.25 -19.15 -8.90
N HIS A 87 -1.15 -18.75 -8.29
CA HIS A 87 -0.69 -19.18 -6.98
C HIS A 87 -0.77 -18.01 -6.01
N LEU A 88 -1.49 -18.15 -4.91
CA LEU A 88 -1.54 -17.18 -3.82
C LEU A 88 -0.67 -17.67 -2.65
N PHE A 89 0.15 -16.77 -2.14
CA PHE A 89 0.95 -16.96 -0.93
C PHE A 89 0.53 -15.91 0.09
N TYR A 90 0.28 -16.33 1.34
CA TYR A 90 -0.17 -15.44 2.39
C TYR A 90 0.26 -15.93 3.76
N THR A 91 0.17 -15.06 4.76
CA THR A 91 0.46 -15.45 6.14
C THR A 91 -0.82 -15.86 6.86
N GLY A 92 -0.86 -17.06 7.36
CA GLY A 92 -1.88 -17.54 8.29
C GLY A 92 -1.51 -17.22 9.73
N VAL A 93 -2.49 -16.80 10.51
CA VAL A 93 -2.32 -16.43 11.93
C VAL A 93 -3.14 -17.33 12.84
N HIS A 94 -2.49 -17.83 13.88
CA HIS A 94 -3.08 -18.63 14.94
C HIS A 94 -2.82 -17.98 16.29
N TYR A 95 -3.88 -17.56 17.01
CA TYR A 95 -3.77 -17.01 18.36
C TYR A 95 -3.55 -18.14 19.37
N ASN A 96 -2.43 -18.12 20.09
CA ASN A 96 -2.22 -19.02 21.23
C ASN A 96 -3.18 -18.66 22.39
N GLN A 97 -3.49 -17.36 22.50
CA GLN A 97 -4.49 -16.88 23.45
C GLN A 97 -5.44 -15.88 22.79
N VAL A 98 -6.70 -16.27 22.69
CA VAL A 98 -7.78 -15.40 22.20
C VAL A 98 -8.19 -14.42 23.29
N ASN A 99 -8.40 -13.14 22.93
CA ASN A 99 -8.91 -12.13 23.83
C ASN A 99 -10.38 -12.48 24.22
N PRO A 100 -10.70 -12.73 25.50
CA PRO A 100 -12.06 -13.12 25.88
C PRO A 100 -13.08 -12.01 25.72
N LYS A 101 -12.65 -10.75 25.52
CA LYS A 101 -13.53 -9.60 25.28
C LYS A 101 -13.79 -9.36 23.79
N ASP A 102 -12.91 -9.82 22.93
CA ASP A 102 -13.05 -9.72 21.48
C ASP A 102 -12.31 -10.89 20.81
N ILE A 103 -13.06 -11.89 20.36
CA ILE A 103 -12.50 -13.10 19.73
C ILE A 103 -11.71 -12.84 18.43
N HIS A 104 -11.86 -11.64 17.87
CA HIS A 104 -11.14 -11.21 16.68
C HIS A 104 -9.78 -10.59 16.99
N GLN A 105 -9.38 -10.59 18.26
CA GLN A 105 -8.09 -10.07 18.72
C GLN A 105 -7.32 -11.09 19.54
N CYS A 106 -6.00 -11.04 19.43
CA CYS A 106 -5.09 -11.78 20.25
C CYS A 106 -4.94 -11.14 21.63
N LEU A 107 -4.75 -11.93 22.67
CA LEU A 107 -4.34 -11.45 23.99
C LEU A 107 -2.80 -11.34 23.99
N ASP A 108 -2.28 -10.21 24.47
CA ASP A 108 -0.85 -9.94 24.66
C ASP A 108 0.04 -10.19 23.43
N GLN A 109 -0.53 -10.11 22.23
CA GLN A 109 0.13 -10.43 20.95
C GLN A 109 0.73 -11.84 20.89
N ASP A 110 0.16 -12.79 21.65
CA ASP A 110 0.60 -14.18 21.68
C ASP A 110 -0.04 -15.00 20.55
N PHE A 111 0.57 -14.94 19.38
CA PHE A 111 0.17 -15.67 18.17
C PHE A 111 1.36 -16.21 17.40
N THR A 112 1.10 -17.13 16.48
CA THR A 112 2.09 -17.66 15.55
C THR A 112 1.70 -17.34 14.12
N SER A 113 2.71 -17.18 13.26
CA SER A 113 2.57 -16.89 11.84
C SER A 113 3.21 -17.99 10.99
N ALA A 114 2.44 -18.60 10.10
CA ALA A 114 2.90 -19.57 9.11
C ALA A 114 2.63 -19.05 7.70
N GLN A 115 3.43 -19.48 6.70
CA GLN A 115 3.17 -19.10 5.33
C GLN A 115 2.40 -20.20 4.61
N LEU A 116 1.30 -19.81 3.98
CA LEU A 116 0.37 -20.70 3.31
C LEU A 116 0.32 -20.41 1.81
N HIS A 117 -0.07 -21.43 1.08
CA HIS A 117 -0.20 -21.43 -0.37
C HIS A 117 -1.52 -22.08 -0.79
N LEU A 118 -2.14 -21.55 -1.85
CA LEU A 118 -3.23 -22.22 -2.57
C LEU A 118 -3.27 -21.74 -4.01
N THR A 119 -4.04 -22.44 -4.86
CA THR A 119 -4.06 -22.21 -6.29
C THR A 119 -5.45 -21.91 -6.83
N SER A 120 -5.49 -21.27 -8.00
CA SER A 120 -6.70 -21.13 -8.80
C SER A 120 -6.40 -21.24 -10.29
N LYS A 121 -7.22 -21.97 -11.02
CA LYS A 121 -7.09 -22.10 -12.47
C LYS A 121 -7.75 -20.96 -13.24
N ASP A 122 -8.67 -20.24 -12.64
CA ASP A 122 -9.42 -19.16 -13.29
C ASP A 122 -9.22 -17.79 -12.63
N GLY A 123 -8.56 -17.75 -11.46
CA GLY A 123 -8.36 -16.53 -10.68
C GLY A 123 -9.59 -16.07 -9.91
N MET A 124 -10.71 -16.81 -10.01
CA MET A 124 -12.00 -16.43 -9.42
C MET A 124 -12.48 -17.41 -8.34
N HIS A 125 -12.14 -18.68 -8.48
CA HIS A 125 -12.53 -19.74 -7.56
C HIS A 125 -11.32 -20.30 -6.83
N PHE A 126 -11.40 -20.34 -5.51
CA PHE A 126 -10.34 -20.83 -4.60
C PHE A 126 -10.91 -21.90 -3.68
N ASP A 127 -10.36 -23.11 -3.71
CA ASP A 127 -10.77 -24.18 -2.78
C ASP A 127 -10.03 -24.02 -1.45
N VAL A 128 -10.56 -23.16 -0.58
CA VAL A 128 -9.99 -22.85 0.72
C VAL A 128 -10.03 -24.03 1.71
N PHE A 129 -10.75 -25.11 1.42
CA PHE A 129 -10.80 -26.31 2.27
C PHE A 129 -9.94 -27.46 1.74
N GLY A 130 -9.71 -27.54 0.42
CA GLY A 130 -9.00 -28.67 -0.20
C GLY A 130 -7.57 -28.34 -0.64
N ASP A 131 -7.30 -27.09 -1.05
CA ASP A 131 -6.04 -26.72 -1.72
C ASP A 131 -5.06 -25.92 -0.86
N LYS A 132 -5.43 -25.53 0.38
CA LYS A 132 -4.51 -24.79 1.26
C LYS A 132 -3.41 -25.67 1.80
N GLU A 133 -2.17 -25.25 1.66
CA GLU A 133 -0.98 -25.92 2.15
C GLU A 133 -0.11 -24.98 2.99
N VAL A 134 0.47 -25.48 4.09
CA VAL A 134 1.51 -24.78 4.84
C VAL A 134 2.84 -25.02 4.13
N VAL A 135 3.43 -23.99 3.56
CA VAL A 135 4.70 -24.07 2.82
C VAL A 135 5.91 -23.65 3.68
N ILE A 136 5.69 -22.77 4.65
CA ILE A 136 6.69 -22.43 5.68
C ILE A 136 5.96 -22.41 7.02
N PRO A 137 6.22 -23.37 7.92
CA PRO A 137 5.61 -23.36 9.26
C PRO A 137 6.13 -22.19 10.09
N ALA A 138 5.44 -21.87 11.18
CA ALA A 138 5.89 -20.87 12.14
C ALA A 138 7.33 -21.18 12.59
N LEU A 139 8.19 -20.15 12.55
CA LEU A 139 9.61 -20.30 12.84
C LEU A 139 9.81 -20.62 14.33
N THR A 140 10.72 -21.53 14.62
CA THR A 140 11.05 -21.94 16.01
C THR A 140 12.48 -21.57 16.40
N ASP A 141 13.32 -21.21 15.43
CA ASP A 141 14.70 -20.80 15.66
C ASP A 141 14.81 -19.26 15.62
N PRO A 142 15.03 -18.59 16.75
CA PRO A 142 15.11 -17.13 16.82
C PRO A 142 16.36 -16.55 16.12
N GLU A 143 17.32 -17.37 15.69
CA GLU A 143 18.43 -16.91 14.85
C GLU A 143 18.04 -16.81 13.37
N ILE A 144 16.90 -17.40 12.97
CA ILE A 144 16.36 -17.30 11.62
C ILE A 144 15.32 -16.20 11.53
N GLY A 145 14.45 -16.08 12.53
CA GLY A 145 13.36 -15.08 12.54
C GLY A 145 12.39 -15.32 13.69
N ASP A 146 11.42 -14.47 13.82
CA ASP A 146 10.45 -14.49 14.92
C ASP A 146 9.23 -15.35 14.55
N ASN A 147 8.71 -16.13 15.50
CA ASN A 147 7.57 -17.02 15.24
C ASN A 147 6.22 -16.28 15.12
N THR A 148 6.15 -15.08 15.67
CA THR A 148 4.98 -14.20 15.65
C THR A 148 5.06 -13.21 14.50
N HIS A 149 6.22 -12.57 14.34
CA HIS A 149 6.41 -11.42 13.46
C HIS A 149 7.13 -11.74 12.15
N THR A 150 7.03 -12.98 11.63
CA THR A 150 7.51 -13.34 10.30
C THR A 150 6.33 -13.49 9.35
N ARG A 151 6.14 -12.55 8.39
CA ARG A 151 4.94 -12.45 7.57
C ARG A 151 5.11 -11.76 6.21
N ASP A 152 4.00 -11.69 5.46
CA ASP A 152 3.81 -10.93 4.24
C ASP A 152 4.66 -11.45 3.07
N PRO A 153 4.47 -12.71 2.63
CA PRO A 153 5.27 -13.31 1.57
C PRO A 153 5.09 -12.58 0.23
N LYS A 154 6.18 -12.07 -0.32
CA LYS A 154 6.26 -11.60 -1.71
C LYS A 154 7.06 -12.58 -2.53
N VAL A 155 6.40 -13.19 -3.52
CA VAL A 155 6.99 -14.22 -4.39
C VAL A 155 7.25 -13.64 -5.78
N TRP A 156 8.37 -14.04 -6.38
CA TRP A 156 8.68 -13.73 -7.79
C TRP A 156 9.48 -14.85 -8.44
N LYS A 157 9.41 -14.93 -9.76
CA LYS A 157 10.23 -15.81 -10.56
C LYS A 157 11.57 -15.14 -10.87
N GLY A 158 12.64 -15.71 -10.41
CA GLY A 158 14.00 -15.25 -10.71
C GLY A 158 14.62 -16.01 -11.89
N SER A 159 15.94 -15.91 -12.01
CA SER A 159 16.68 -16.49 -13.15
C SER A 159 16.79 -18.00 -13.10
N ASP A 160 16.80 -18.62 -11.92
CA ASP A 160 17.07 -20.04 -11.71
C ASP A 160 16.07 -20.74 -10.76
N ALA A 161 15.24 -19.98 -10.05
CA ALA A 161 14.30 -20.49 -9.08
C ALA A 161 13.14 -19.52 -8.86
N TRP A 162 12.18 -19.91 -8.04
CA TRP A 162 11.24 -19.04 -7.38
C TRP A 162 11.87 -18.48 -6.11
N TYR A 163 11.60 -17.24 -5.82
CA TYR A 163 12.09 -16.52 -4.66
C TYR A 163 10.91 -15.98 -3.85
N MET A 164 11.10 -15.90 -2.55
CA MET A 164 10.16 -15.28 -1.64
C MET A 164 10.93 -14.40 -0.66
N VAL A 165 10.44 -13.19 -0.42
CA VAL A 165 10.88 -12.36 0.70
C VAL A 165 9.76 -12.27 1.74
N LEU A 166 10.12 -12.41 3.01
CA LEU A 166 9.27 -12.22 4.18
C LEU A 166 9.82 -11.06 5.01
N GLY A 167 8.93 -10.27 5.59
CA GLY A 167 9.29 -9.36 6.65
C GLY A 167 9.38 -10.08 7.99
N SER A 168 10.32 -9.67 8.83
CA SER A 168 10.56 -10.26 10.13
C SER A 168 11.22 -9.28 11.10
N THR A 169 11.53 -9.75 12.28
CA THR A 169 12.33 -9.06 13.29
C THR A 169 13.39 -10.00 13.86
N THR A 170 14.59 -9.47 14.09
CA THR A 170 15.66 -10.22 14.74
C THR A 170 15.37 -10.37 16.25
N LYS A 171 16.06 -11.28 16.92
CA LYS A 171 16.01 -11.43 18.39
C LYS A 171 16.38 -10.14 19.16
N ASP A 172 17.11 -9.23 18.52
CA ASP A 172 17.50 -7.93 19.09
C ASP A 172 16.51 -6.81 18.74
N HIS A 173 15.30 -7.14 18.31
CA HIS A 173 14.26 -6.17 17.88
C HIS A 173 14.74 -5.20 16.81
N LYS A 174 15.26 -5.73 15.71
CA LYS A 174 15.59 -4.97 14.49
C LYS A 174 14.87 -5.59 13.33
N GLY A 175 14.27 -4.77 12.50
CA GLY A 175 13.64 -5.24 11.29
C GLY A 175 14.63 -6.00 10.38
N GLU A 176 14.14 -7.06 9.76
CA GLU A 176 14.88 -7.87 8.81
C GLU A 176 14.00 -8.40 7.68
N ALA A 177 14.64 -8.81 6.59
CA ALA A 177 14.02 -9.53 5.48
C ALA A 177 14.62 -10.93 5.40
N LEU A 178 13.77 -11.96 5.28
CA LEU A 178 14.15 -13.36 5.09
C LEU A 178 13.90 -13.73 3.64
N PHE A 179 14.88 -14.33 2.97
CA PHE A 179 14.79 -14.79 1.60
C PHE A 179 14.72 -16.30 1.54
N TYR A 180 13.74 -16.82 0.83
CA TYR A 180 13.55 -18.23 0.56
C TYR A 180 13.63 -18.52 -0.92
N LYS A 181 14.02 -19.74 -1.28
CA LYS A 181 14.04 -20.28 -2.66
C LYS A 181 13.22 -21.55 -2.77
N SER A 182 12.61 -21.74 -3.95
CA SER A 182 11.88 -22.95 -4.32
C SER A 182 12.05 -23.25 -5.81
N GLU A 183 12.07 -24.53 -6.17
CA GLU A 183 12.05 -24.98 -7.57
C GLU A 183 10.60 -25.21 -8.06
N ASP A 184 9.64 -25.40 -7.15
CA ASP A 184 8.30 -25.92 -7.46
C ASP A 184 7.13 -25.17 -6.80
N LEU A 185 7.41 -24.04 -6.09
CA LEU A 185 6.44 -23.23 -5.33
C LEU A 185 5.86 -23.89 -4.07
N SER A 186 6.15 -25.16 -3.81
CA SER A 186 5.65 -25.92 -2.65
C SER A 186 6.72 -26.15 -1.59
N HIS A 187 7.96 -26.39 -2.00
CA HIS A 187 9.08 -26.66 -1.10
C HIS A 187 10.04 -25.48 -1.04
N TRP A 188 10.06 -24.81 0.09
CA TRP A 188 10.86 -23.59 0.31
C TRP A 188 12.01 -23.85 1.28
N HIS A 189 13.18 -23.31 1.00
CA HIS A 189 14.33 -23.34 1.89
C HIS A 189 14.90 -21.94 2.09
N LEU A 190 15.33 -21.63 3.30
CA LEU A 190 15.97 -20.36 3.62
C LEU A 190 17.25 -20.20 2.80
N ALA A 191 17.38 -19.09 2.10
CA ALA A 191 18.50 -18.80 1.21
C ALA A 191 19.31 -17.56 1.65
N GLY A 192 18.73 -16.66 2.46
CA GLY A 192 19.42 -15.49 2.96
C GLY A 192 18.62 -14.72 4.00
N GLN A 193 19.32 -13.87 4.74
CA GLN A 193 18.76 -12.94 5.71
C GLN A 193 19.42 -11.57 5.48
N ALA A 194 18.64 -10.49 5.59
CA ALA A 194 19.15 -9.16 5.40
C ALA A 194 18.62 -8.21 6.48
N THR A 195 19.54 -7.57 7.18
CA THR A 195 19.27 -6.50 8.14
C THR A 195 20.26 -5.36 7.95
N THR A 196 19.99 -4.20 8.54
CA THR A 196 20.84 -3.02 8.43
C THR A 196 21.22 -2.47 9.80
N LYS A 197 22.31 -1.67 9.83
CA LYS A 197 22.71 -0.90 11.03
C LYS A 197 21.90 0.39 11.18
N GLN A 198 21.17 0.79 10.15
CA GLN A 198 20.28 1.95 10.22
C GLN A 198 19.10 1.65 11.16
N LYS A 199 18.58 2.68 11.80
CA LYS A 199 17.37 2.57 12.62
C LYS A 199 16.14 2.63 11.69
N LEU A 200 15.73 1.49 11.17
CA LEU A 200 14.59 1.35 10.26
C LEU A 200 13.49 0.50 10.91
N GLY A 201 13.01 0.93 12.09
CA GLY A 201 11.98 0.21 12.82
C GLY A 201 12.45 -1.12 13.40
N TRP A 202 11.56 -1.77 14.13
CA TRP A 202 11.88 -3.03 14.80
C TRP A 202 11.35 -4.28 14.05
N MET A 203 10.39 -4.11 13.15
CA MET A 203 9.83 -5.15 12.29
C MET A 203 9.54 -4.55 10.91
N TRP A 204 9.77 -5.30 9.84
CA TRP A 204 9.49 -4.86 8.48
C TRP A 204 8.28 -5.58 7.92
N GLU A 205 7.17 -4.86 7.71
CA GLU A 205 5.95 -5.40 7.11
C GLU A 205 5.96 -5.21 5.59
N CYS A 206 5.20 -6.05 4.90
CA CYS A 206 4.92 -5.95 3.45
C CYS A 206 6.16 -5.70 2.58
N PRO A 207 7.25 -6.49 2.71
CA PRO A 207 8.43 -6.32 1.87
C PRO A 207 8.11 -6.64 0.41
N ASP A 208 8.62 -5.84 -0.51
CA ASP A 208 8.50 -6.06 -1.95
C ASP A 208 9.82 -5.72 -2.64
N LEU A 209 10.40 -6.69 -3.34
CA LEU A 209 11.68 -6.56 -4.05
C LEU A 209 11.48 -6.81 -5.54
N PHE A 210 11.85 -5.84 -6.35
CA PHE A 210 11.67 -5.90 -7.81
C PHE A 210 12.71 -5.08 -8.55
N ASN A 211 12.76 -5.21 -9.88
CA ASN A 211 13.64 -4.45 -10.75
C ASN A 211 12.87 -3.41 -11.56
N VAL A 212 13.42 -2.20 -11.64
CA VAL A 212 12.97 -1.14 -12.53
C VAL A 212 14.20 -0.53 -13.20
N ASN A 213 14.21 -0.48 -14.54
CA ASN A 213 15.31 0.08 -15.33
C ASN A 213 16.69 -0.49 -14.97
N GLY A 214 16.76 -1.78 -14.63
CA GLY A 214 18.00 -2.47 -14.25
C GLY A 214 18.49 -2.17 -12.82
N ARG A 215 17.70 -1.49 -12.00
CA ARG A 215 17.97 -1.20 -10.58
C ARG A 215 17.04 -2.03 -9.70
N SER A 216 17.59 -2.64 -8.68
CA SER A 216 16.76 -3.24 -7.62
C SER A 216 16.10 -2.16 -6.79
N VAL A 217 14.80 -2.31 -6.57
CA VAL A 217 14.00 -1.47 -5.69
C VAL A 217 13.48 -2.35 -4.56
N PHE A 218 13.70 -1.93 -3.33
CA PHE A 218 13.16 -2.58 -2.14
C PHE A 218 12.20 -1.63 -1.45
N VAL A 219 10.97 -2.08 -1.29
CA VAL A 219 9.89 -1.34 -0.63
C VAL A 219 9.45 -2.16 0.58
N PHE A 220 9.22 -1.50 1.71
CA PHE A 220 8.71 -2.15 2.91
C PHE A 220 8.13 -1.12 3.89
N SER A 221 7.46 -1.61 4.91
CA SER A 221 6.75 -0.80 5.89
C SER A 221 7.30 -1.07 7.28
N PRO A 222 8.36 -0.36 7.71
CA PRO A 222 8.93 -0.53 9.03
C PRO A 222 7.99 -0.02 10.12
N MET A 223 7.76 -0.86 11.12
CA MET A 223 7.03 -0.49 12.33
C MET A 223 7.91 0.39 13.23
N GLU A 224 7.31 1.45 13.76
CA GLU A 224 7.98 2.44 14.65
C GLU A 224 9.25 3.04 14.02
N LEU A 225 9.15 3.42 12.72
CA LEU A 225 10.25 4.08 12.02
C LEU A 225 10.61 5.44 12.66
N ILE A 226 9.61 6.16 13.13
CA ILE A 226 9.75 7.48 13.75
C ILE A 226 9.06 7.51 15.11
N GLU A 227 9.56 8.39 16.00
CA GLU A 227 8.86 8.73 17.23
C GLU A 227 7.75 9.72 16.90
N ASP A 228 6.49 9.28 16.97
CA ASP A 228 5.33 10.11 16.64
C ASP A 228 4.19 9.82 17.62
N THR A 229 3.73 10.86 18.30
CA THR A 229 2.61 10.78 19.26
C THR A 229 1.27 11.13 18.62
N ASP A 230 1.27 11.99 17.60
CA ASP A 230 0.06 12.55 17.00
C ASP A 230 -0.37 11.81 15.73
N GLY A 231 0.58 11.19 15.03
CA GLY A 231 0.36 10.45 13.81
C GLY A 231 0.61 8.95 13.95
N TYR A 232 0.98 8.34 12.83
CA TYR A 232 1.39 6.94 12.77
C TYR A 232 2.92 6.88 12.82
N ALA A 233 3.48 6.11 13.75
CA ALA A 233 4.93 5.89 13.86
C ALA A 233 5.47 5.04 12.69
N ASP A 234 4.62 4.18 12.15
CA ASP A 234 4.90 3.28 11.03
C ASP A 234 4.82 4.05 9.70
N ARG A 235 5.76 3.81 8.81
CA ARG A 235 5.84 4.44 7.48
C ARG A 235 6.17 3.42 6.41
N ALA A 236 5.73 3.67 5.18
CA ALA A 236 6.22 2.95 4.02
C ALA A 236 7.43 3.68 3.43
N ILE A 237 8.52 2.94 3.22
CA ILE A 237 9.76 3.46 2.65
C ILE A 237 10.23 2.64 1.46
N CYS A 238 11.08 3.23 0.65
CA CYS A 238 11.73 2.56 -0.47
C CYS A 238 13.21 2.95 -0.58
N MET A 239 14.00 2.07 -1.18
CA MET A 239 15.42 2.27 -1.41
C MET A 239 15.91 1.49 -2.62
N LEU A 240 17.14 1.77 -3.04
CA LEU A 240 17.83 1.11 -4.16
C LEU A 240 18.99 0.26 -3.66
N PRO A 241 18.74 -0.95 -3.13
CA PRO A 241 19.80 -1.83 -2.66
C PRO A 241 20.60 -2.46 -3.81
N GLU A 242 21.82 -2.92 -3.50
CA GLU A 242 22.48 -3.93 -4.31
C GLU A 242 22.00 -5.30 -3.86
N PHE A 243 21.29 -6.03 -4.72
CA PHE A 243 20.79 -7.37 -4.41
C PHE A 243 21.42 -8.40 -5.36
N ASP A 244 22.04 -9.40 -4.79
CA ASP A 244 22.50 -10.59 -5.51
C ASP A 244 21.47 -11.71 -5.34
N GLU A 245 20.73 -11.97 -6.40
CA GLU A 245 19.66 -12.97 -6.43
C GLU A 245 20.18 -14.38 -6.18
N LYS A 246 21.38 -14.72 -6.67
CA LYS A 246 21.92 -16.09 -6.53
C LYS A 246 22.24 -16.45 -5.09
N THR A 247 22.80 -15.49 -4.36
CA THR A 247 23.19 -15.68 -2.95
C THR A 247 22.16 -15.15 -1.98
N CYS A 248 21.09 -14.50 -2.44
CA CYS A 248 20.10 -13.78 -1.63
C CYS A 248 20.75 -12.81 -0.64
N THR A 249 21.80 -12.13 -1.07
CA THR A 249 22.48 -11.14 -0.24
C THR A 249 22.06 -9.74 -0.66
N MET A 250 21.74 -8.90 0.33
CA MET A 250 21.32 -7.52 0.12
C MET A 250 22.26 -6.57 0.82
N LYS A 251 22.73 -5.56 0.08
CA LYS A 251 23.52 -4.46 0.61
C LYS A 251 22.69 -3.19 0.57
N PHE A 252 22.38 -2.67 1.75
CA PHE A 252 21.54 -1.49 1.89
C PHE A 252 22.29 -0.20 1.57
N PRO A 253 21.66 0.75 0.82
CA PRO A 253 22.21 2.08 0.64
C PRO A 253 22.10 2.88 1.94
N GLU A 254 22.83 3.99 2.03
CA GLU A 254 22.69 4.92 3.16
C GLU A 254 21.38 5.72 3.11
N ASN A 255 20.89 5.99 1.90
CA ASN A 255 19.69 6.81 1.67
C ASN A 255 18.47 5.94 1.40
N TRP A 256 17.33 6.38 1.91
CA TRP A 256 16.01 5.86 1.64
C TRP A 256 15.02 6.99 1.41
N GLN A 257 13.85 6.69 0.88
CA GLN A 257 12.79 7.65 0.59
C GLN A 257 11.49 7.20 1.27
N LEU A 258 10.70 8.17 1.75
CA LEU A 258 9.28 7.90 2.01
C LEU A 258 8.58 7.62 0.69
N LEU A 259 7.71 6.62 0.67
CA LEU A 259 6.83 6.37 -0.48
C LEU A 259 5.84 7.52 -0.67
N ASP A 260 5.42 8.13 0.43
CA ASP A 260 4.40 9.16 0.47
C ASP A 260 4.62 10.07 1.68
N CYS A 261 4.51 11.38 1.46
CA CYS A 261 4.77 12.39 2.48
C CYS A 261 3.54 12.74 3.32
N GLY A 262 2.34 12.21 3.00
CA GLY A 262 1.08 12.54 3.66
C GLY A 262 0.87 11.90 5.02
N GLY A 263 1.61 10.83 5.32
CA GLY A 263 1.56 10.12 6.61
C GLY A 263 0.51 9.02 6.72
N ASP A 264 -0.48 8.96 5.82
CA ASP A 264 -1.54 7.96 5.87
C ASP A 264 -1.21 6.69 5.08
N LEU A 265 -0.33 6.77 4.07
CA LEU A 265 0.01 5.64 3.22
C LEU A 265 0.85 4.59 3.96
N TYR A 266 0.45 3.30 3.80
CA TYR A 266 1.14 2.16 4.41
C TYR A 266 0.98 0.90 3.56
N ALA A 267 1.75 -0.16 3.84
CA ALA A 267 1.64 -1.49 3.25
C ALA A 267 1.54 -1.50 1.71
N PRO A 268 2.46 -0.85 0.97
CA PRO A 268 2.44 -0.88 -0.49
C PRO A 268 2.73 -2.27 -1.03
N GLN A 269 2.06 -2.63 -2.13
CA GLN A 269 2.41 -3.79 -2.94
C GLN A 269 2.54 -3.40 -4.40
N THR A 270 3.30 -4.20 -5.15
CA THR A 270 3.48 -3.96 -6.58
C THR A 270 3.21 -5.19 -7.43
N MET A 271 2.87 -4.95 -8.69
CA MET A 271 2.77 -5.97 -9.73
C MET A 271 3.33 -5.45 -11.04
N THR A 272 3.52 -6.33 -12.02
CA THR A 272 3.78 -5.94 -13.41
C THR A 272 2.45 -5.88 -14.16
N ASP A 273 2.19 -4.76 -14.87
CA ASP A 273 1.00 -4.63 -15.71
C ASP A 273 1.14 -5.37 -17.07
N ALA A 274 0.10 -5.31 -17.90
CA ALA A 274 0.09 -5.95 -19.22
C ALA A 274 1.17 -5.40 -20.17
N ASP A 275 1.63 -4.17 -19.97
CA ASP A 275 2.63 -3.48 -20.79
C ASP A 275 4.06 -3.61 -20.23
N GLY A 276 4.23 -4.30 -19.08
CA GLY A 276 5.53 -4.52 -18.45
C GLY A 276 5.94 -3.42 -17.45
N ASN A 277 5.05 -2.46 -17.14
CA ASN A 277 5.33 -1.45 -16.13
C ASN A 277 5.15 -2.01 -14.72
N ARG A 278 5.94 -1.53 -13.76
CA ARG A 278 5.75 -1.83 -12.35
C ARG A 278 4.71 -0.87 -11.76
N ILE A 279 3.57 -1.43 -11.32
CA ILE A 279 2.46 -0.68 -10.71
C ILE A 279 2.48 -0.90 -9.20
N SER A 280 2.37 0.19 -8.45
CA SER A 280 2.23 0.20 -6.98
C SER A 280 0.84 0.65 -6.57
N ILE A 281 0.26 -0.04 -5.60
CA ILE A 281 -0.94 0.37 -4.85
C ILE A 281 -0.63 0.19 -3.37
N ALA A 282 -1.16 1.06 -2.51
CA ALA A 282 -0.94 1.02 -1.07
C ALA A 282 -2.21 1.36 -0.29
N TRP A 283 -2.28 0.91 0.96
CA TRP A 283 -3.35 1.26 1.87
C TRP A 283 -3.23 2.72 2.34
N LEU A 284 -4.33 3.42 2.33
CA LEU A 284 -4.50 4.74 2.94
C LEU A 284 -5.28 4.57 4.24
N ARG A 285 -4.60 4.76 5.36
CA ARG A 285 -5.14 4.64 6.71
C ARG A 285 -6.17 5.74 6.97
N MET A 286 -7.29 5.33 7.51
CA MET A 286 -8.37 6.23 7.92
C MET A 286 -8.62 6.03 9.41
N PRO A 287 -8.68 7.09 10.23
CA PRO A 287 -8.81 6.94 11.68
C PRO A 287 -10.22 6.52 12.10
N GLU A 288 -11.23 6.87 11.31
CA GLU A 288 -12.63 6.62 11.61
C GLU A 288 -13.39 6.09 10.38
N PRO A 289 -14.42 5.30 10.57
CA PRO A 289 -15.26 4.85 9.47
C PRO A 289 -16.07 6.00 8.87
N VAL A 290 -16.17 6.04 7.55
CA VAL A 290 -17.03 6.98 6.84
C VAL A 290 -18.48 6.51 6.96
N ASP A 291 -19.35 7.40 7.45
CA ASP A 291 -20.79 7.15 7.70
C ASP A 291 -21.05 5.90 8.57
N GLY A 292 -20.06 5.44 9.35
CA GLY A 292 -20.14 4.20 10.13
C GLY A 292 -20.21 2.91 9.27
N ILE A 293 -19.92 2.98 7.97
CA ILE A 293 -20.14 1.90 7.02
C ILE A 293 -18.83 1.25 6.56
N TRP A 294 -17.79 2.03 6.27
CA TRP A 294 -16.54 1.52 5.72
C TRP A 294 -15.33 2.30 6.22
N GLN A 295 -14.16 1.67 6.27
CA GLN A 295 -12.91 2.26 6.74
C GLN A 295 -11.72 1.66 5.99
N GLY A 296 -10.83 2.54 5.50
CA GLY A 296 -9.67 2.20 4.68
C GLY A 296 -9.97 2.21 3.18
N MET A 297 -9.00 2.66 2.40
CA MET A 297 -9.04 2.67 0.93
C MET A 297 -7.62 2.52 0.37
N PHE A 298 -7.50 2.43 -0.95
CA PHE A 298 -6.21 2.38 -1.63
C PHE A 298 -5.90 3.70 -2.32
N CYS A 299 -4.60 4.02 -2.39
CA CYS A 299 -4.12 5.15 -3.20
C CYS A 299 -4.38 4.89 -4.70
N LEU A 300 -4.28 5.92 -5.51
CA LEU A 300 -4.31 5.77 -6.96
C LEU A 300 -3.18 4.82 -7.42
N PRO A 301 -3.41 3.95 -8.42
CA PRO A 301 -2.35 3.16 -9.04
C PRO A 301 -1.23 4.05 -9.56
N ARG A 302 0.01 3.73 -9.19
CA ARG A 302 1.20 4.51 -9.53
C ARG A 302 2.19 3.65 -10.29
N VAL A 303 2.69 4.14 -11.42
CA VAL A 303 3.82 3.54 -12.13
C VAL A 303 5.10 3.87 -11.35
N VAL A 304 5.85 2.84 -10.98
CA VAL A 304 7.15 3.01 -10.33
C VAL A 304 8.23 3.19 -11.39
N ASP A 305 9.02 4.24 -11.27
CA ASP A 305 10.13 4.55 -12.16
C ASP A 305 11.38 4.91 -11.35
N VAL A 306 12.56 4.70 -11.92
CA VAL A 306 13.84 5.04 -11.29
C VAL A 306 14.64 5.92 -12.24
N GLN A 307 14.93 7.14 -11.81
CA GLN A 307 15.75 8.11 -12.55
C GLN A 307 16.72 8.81 -11.59
N ASN A 308 18.00 8.90 -11.96
CA ASN A 308 19.02 9.63 -11.21
C ASN A 308 19.09 9.24 -9.71
N ASP A 309 19.04 7.95 -9.42
CA ASP A 309 19.01 7.37 -8.06
C ASP A 309 17.81 7.81 -7.20
N HIS A 310 16.74 8.29 -7.82
CA HIS A 310 15.47 8.62 -7.19
C HIS A 310 14.36 7.70 -7.70
N ILE A 311 13.46 7.29 -6.81
CA ILE A 311 12.31 6.44 -7.11
C ILE A 311 11.09 7.33 -7.24
N TYR A 312 10.44 7.30 -8.42
CA TYR A 312 9.24 8.05 -8.74
C TYR A 312 8.01 7.17 -8.62
N PHE A 313 6.92 7.73 -8.10
CA PHE A 313 5.60 7.09 -8.03
C PHE A 313 4.60 7.91 -8.85
N ARG A 314 4.56 7.64 -10.16
CA ARG A 314 3.78 8.41 -11.13
C ARG A 314 2.35 7.92 -11.17
N VAL A 315 1.37 8.78 -10.97
CA VAL A 315 -0.04 8.39 -11.17
C VAL A 315 -0.22 7.78 -12.56
N LEU A 316 -0.95 6.67 -12.63
CA LEU A 316 -1.18 5.93 -13.87
C LEU A 316 -1.66 6.87 -14.99
N PRO A 317 -1.01 6.89 -16.17
CA PRO A 317 -1.36 7.82 -17.26
C PRO A 317 -2.84 7.80 -17.63
N ALA A 318 -3.46 6.62 -17.68
CA ALA A 318 -4.87 6.48 -18.01
C ALA A 318 -5.81 7.21 -17.01
N ILE A 319 -5.40 7.35 -15.74
CA ILE A 319 -6.14 8.17 -14.76
C ILE A 319 -6.05 9.65 -15.12
N ARG A 320 -4.87 10.15 -15.49
CA ARG A 320 -4.72 11.56 -15.92
C ARG A 320 -5.53 11.86 -17.16
N ASP A 321 -5.52 10.94 -18.13
CA ASP A 321 -6.23 11.09 -19.41
C ASP A 321 -7.75 11.10 -19.22
N GLY A 322 -8.26 10.45 -18.19
CA GLY A 322 -9.67 10.47 -17.80
C GLY A 322 -10.15 11.87 -17.34
N PHE A 323 -9.24 12.75 -16.91
CA PHE A 323 -9.54 14.13 -16.54
C PHE A 323 -9.47 15.06 -17.76
N CYS A 324 -10.44 14.98 -18.66
CA CYS A 324 -10.43 15.72 -19.91
C CYS A 324 -11.43 16.89 -19.98
N LYS A 325 -12.37 17.02 -19.05
CA LYS A 325 -13.38 18.08 -19.03
C LYS A 325 -12.88 19.28 -18.23
N LYS A 326 -12.28 20.27 -18.91
CA LYS A 326 -11.83 21.51 -18.27
C LYS A 326 -13.01 22.33 -17.75
N THR A 327 -12.85 22.90 -16.55
CA THR A 327 -13.86 23.76 -15.90
C THR A 327 -13.19 24.95 -15.22
N ASP A 328 -13.97 26.00 -14.97
CA ASP A 328 -13.53 27.19 -14.22
C ASP A 328 -13.99 27.17 -12.77
N SER A 329 -14.77 26.16 -12.36
CA SER A 329 -15.37 26.07 -11.03
C SER A 329 -15.22 24.69 -10.44
N LEU A 330 -14.80 24.62 -9.19
CA LEU A 330 -14.79 23.41 -8.35
C LEU A 330 -16.12 23.20 -7.61
N VAL A 331 -17.08 24.14 -7.72
CA VAL A 331 -18.40 24.04 -7.04
C VAL A 331 -19.18 22.78 -7.46
N SER A 332 -18.92 22.26 -8.66
CA SER A 332 -19.43 20.95 -9.08
C SER A 332 -18.60 19.78 -8.58
N ALA A 333 -17.39 20.00 -8.04
CA ALA A 333 -16.44 18.95 -7.71
C ALA A 333 -16.59 18.37 -6.30
N CYS A 334 -17.34 19.01 -5.41
CA CYS A 334 -17.61 18.43 -4.08
C CYS A 334 -18.52 17.17 -4.13
N GLY A 335 -18.88 16.72 -5.31
CA GLY A 335 -19.58 15.46 -5.59
C GLY A 335 -18.99 14.69 -6.76
N GLU A 336 -17.99 15.26 -7.45
CA GLU A 336 -17.34 14.68 -8.62
C GLU A 336 -15.82 14.67 -8.41
N CYS A 337 -15.12 13.67 -8.94
CA CYS A 337 -13.67 13.63 -8.89
C CYS A 337 -13.08 14.75 -9.75
N ALA A 338 -12.06 15.42 -9.23
CA ALA A 338 -11.38 16.50 -9.92
C ALA A 338 -9.86 16.32 -9.90
N MET A 339 -9.19 16.79 -10.94
CA MET A 339 -7.75 17.00 -10.96
C MET A 339 -7.46 18.49 -11.11
N ILE A 340 -6.61 19.04 -10.25
CA ILE A 340 -6.16 20.43 -10.30
C ILE A 340 -4.68 20.44 -10.67
N ARG A 341 -4.32 21.20 -11.69
CA ARG A 341 -2.92 21.48 -12.05
C ARG A 341 -2.55 22.88 -11.59
N ALA A 342 -1.51 22.96 -10.78
CA ALA A 342 -1.04 24.22 -10.22
C ALA A 342 0.50 24.26 -10.15
N GLU A 343 1.06 25.44 -10.35
CA GLU A 343 2.47 25.75 -10.08
C GLU A 343 2.47 26.79 -8.95
N LEU A 344 2.85 26.38 -7.75
CA LEU A 344 2.90 27.27 -6.60
C LEU A 344 4.28 27.91 -6.47
N LYS A 345 4.32 29.24 -6.43
CA LYS A 345 5.50 30.01 -6.01
C LYS A 345 5.57 30.11 -4.49
N GLU A 346 6.70 30.54 -3.98
CA GLU A 346 6.89 30.79 -2.54
C GLU A 346 5.83 31.77 -2.01
N GLY A 347 5.11 31.38 -0.96
CA GLY A 347 4.02 32.14 -0.34
C GLY A 347 2.66 32.02 -1.03
N GLU A 348 2.56 31.35 -2.17
CA GLU A 348 1.28 31.09 -2.84
C GLU A 348 0.54 29.91 -2.22
N SER A 349 -0.80 29.93 -2.31
CA SER A 349 -1.67 28.94 -1.70
C SER A 349 -2.93 28.65 -2.50
N LEU A 350 -3.54 27.50 -2.22
CA LEU A 350 -4.90 27.15 -2.64
C LEU A 350 -5.62 26.36 -1.52
N GLU A 351 -6.95 26.45 -1.51
CA GLU A 351 -7.81 25.76 -0.56
C GLU A 351 -8.93 25.01 -1.27
N ILE A 352 -9.15 23.76 -0.88
CA ILE A 352 -10.17 22.87 -1.43
C ILE A 352 -11.09 22.42 -0.29
N GLY A 353 -12.23 23.07 -0.14
CA GLY A 353 -13.26 22.69 0.84
C GLY A 353 -12.78 22.61 2.28
N GLY A 354 -11.79 23.45 2.67
CA GLY A 354 -11.16 23.45 3.98
C GLY A 354 -9.79 22.75 4.03
N TYR A 355 -9.41 21.99 3.01
CA TYR A 355 -8.06 21.44 2.87
C TYR A 355 -7.15 22.49 2.24
N LYS A 356 -6.06 22.86 2.93
CA LYS A 356 -5.16 23.96 2.53
C LYS A 356 -3.85 23.40 1.97
N ILE A 357 -3.37 24.01 0.89
CA ILE A 357 -2.10 23.68 0.24
C ILE A 357 -1.35 25.00 0.00
N TRP A 358 -0.07 25.06 0.40
CA TRP A 358 0.75 26.25 0.15
C TRP A 358 2.21 25.86 -0.08
N ARG A 359 2.97 26.81 -0.64
CA ARG A 359 4.42 26.65 -0.76
C ARG A 359 5.12 27.49 0.28
N GLN A 360 6.03 26.87 1.03
CA GLN A 360 6.83 27.54 2.07
C GLN A 360 8.21 26.89 2.18
N SER A 361 9.27 27.72 2.19
CA SER A 361 10.66 27.27 2.31
C SER A 361 11.06 26.23 1.25
N GLY A 362 10.53 26.40 0.02
CA GLY A 362 10.74 25.49 -1.09
C GLY A 362 9.96 24.17 -1.02
N LYS A 363 9.14 23.94 0.00
CA LYS A 363 8.32 22.74 0.16
C LYS A 363 6.86 23.00 -0.19
N VAL A 364 6.15 21.98 -0.62
CA VAL A 364 4.69 21.96 -0.66
C VAL A 364 4.19 21.46 0.67
N CYS A 365 3.42 22.28 1.35
CA CYS A 365 2.81 21.99 2.64
C CYS A 365 1.31 21.80 2.47
N ALA A 366 0.72 20.97 3.30
CA ALA A 366 -0.72 20.71 3.33
C ALA A 366 -1.24 20.69 4.78
N ASP A 367 -2.48 21.15 4.96
CA ASP A 367 -3.19 21.16 6.25
C ASP A 367 -4.63 20.69 6.05
N ARG A 368 -5.02 19.66 6.79
CA ARG A 368 -6.38 19.08 6.79
C ARG A 368 -7.14 19.30 8.11
N THR A 369 -6.69 20.22 8.97
CA THR A 369 -7.27 20.43 10.30
C THR A 369 -8.79 20.63 10.24
N ASP A 370 -9.28 21.42 9.28
CA ASP A 370 -10.71 21.77 9.14
C ASP A 370 -11.55 20.63 8.52
N VAL A 371 -10.91 19.61 7.94
CA VAL A 371 -11.55 18.48 7.24
C VAL A 371 -11.07 17.11 7.73
N TYR A 372 -10.74 17.04 9.01
CA TYR A 372 -10.30 15.81 9.67
C TYR A 372 -10.97 15.65 11.03
N PRO A 373 -11.30 14.44 11.49
CA PRO A 373 -11.98 14.23 12.76
C PRO A 373 -11.14 14.76 13.94
N SER A 374 -11.76 15.57 14.79
CA SER A 374 -11.07 16.20 15.91
C SER A 374 -10.54 15.17 16.91
N GLY A 375 -9.25 15.22 17.21
CA GLY A 375 -8.58 14.29 18.12
C GLY A 375 -8.31 12.90 17.54
N ALA A 376 -8.62 12.67 16.27
CA ALA A 376 -8.30 11.41 15.61
C ALA A 376 -6.80 11.29 15.32
N LYS A 377 -6.29 10.05 15.30
CA LYS A 377 -4.89 9.76 14.99
C LYS A 377 -4.59 10.07 13.53
N GLY A 378 -3.52 10.82 13.27
CA GLY A 378 -3.05 11.18 11.93
C GLY A 378 -2.45 12.57 11.88
N TRP A 379 -1.50 12.81 11.00
CA TRP A 379 -0.93 14.14 10.82
C TRP A 379 -1.94 15.11 10.23
N LEU A 380 -2.15 16.22 10.93
CA LEU A 380 -2.95 17.34 10.39
C LEU A 380 -2.17 18.12 9.33
N HIS A 381 -0.85 18.23 9.55
CA HIS A 381 0.06 18.93 8.65
C HIS A 381 1.01 17.92 8.00
N ALA A 382 1.25 18.09 6.70
CA ALA A 382 2.21 17.30 5.95
C ALA A 382 3.01 18.20 5.01
N GLU A 383 4.23 17.79 4.66
CA GLU A 383 5.09 18.53 3.76
C GLU A 383 5.95 17.63 2.89
N THR A 384 6.25 18.06 1.69
CA THR A 384 7.24 17.38 0.82
C THR A 384 8.66 17.76 1.24
N PRO A 385 9.69 17.04 0.80
CA PRO A 385 11.04 17.58 0.71
C PRO A 385 11.08 18.85 -0.14
N GLN A 386 12.23 19.53 -0.18
CA GLN A 386 12.39 20.73 -1.02
C GLN A 386 12.22 20.41 -2.50
N LEU A 387 11.36 21.18 -3.16
CA LEU A 387 11.07 21.11 -4.59
C LEU A 387 11.72 22.27 -5.33
N LYS A 388 11.98 22.09 -6.61
CA LYS A 388 12.44 23.19 -7.48
C LYS A 388 11.31 24.18 -7.68
N GLU A 389 11.67 25.45 -7.92
CA GLU A 389 10.69 26.46 -8.29
C GLU A 389 10.09 26.14 -9.67
N GLY A 390 8.75 26.24 -9.79
CA GLY A 390 8.02 25.93 -11.02
C GLY A 390 7.65 24.46 -11.19
N ASP A 391 7.90 23.60 -10.18
CA ASP A 391 7.41 22.22 -10.22
C ASP A 391 5.89 22.16 -10.30
N LEU A 392 5.39 21.40 -11.28
CA LEU A 392 3.96 21.19 -11.48
C LEU A 392 3.39 20.28 -10.41
N LEU A 393 2.31 20.72 -9.79
CA LEU A 393 1.48 19.91 -8.91
C LEU A 393 0.27 19.39 -9.68
N GLU A 394 0.01 18.10 -9.57
CA GLU A 394 -1.25 17.47 -9.95
C GLU A 394 -1.94 17.03 -8.66
N ILE A 395 -3.10 17.62 -8.36
CA ILE A 395 -3.87 17.40 -7.13
C ILE A 395 -5.13 16.64 -7.51
N PHE A 396 -5.24 15.40 -7.07
CA PHE A 396 -6.40 14.54 -7.31
C PHE A 396 -7.32 14.61 -6.10
N VAL A 397 -8.57 14.98 -6.35
CA VAL A 397 -9.60 15.20 -5.33
C VAL A 397 -10.69 14.16 -5.49
N ASP A 398 -10.91 13.40 -4.45
CA ASP A 398 -12.04 12.47 -4.29
C ASP A 398 -12.73 12.79 -2.94
N PRO A 399 -13.99 12.45 -2.70
CA PRO A 399 -14.73 12.87 -1.50
C PRO A 399 -14.03 12.64 -0.16
N ASN A 400 -13.22 11.60 -0.06
CA ASN A 400 -12.52 11.25 1.19
C ASN A 400 -11.01 11.20 1.05
N MET A 401 -10.45 11.72 -0.05
CA MET A 401 -9.02 11.65 -0.30
C MET A 401 -8.53 12.82 -1.14
N ILE A 402 -7.37 13.35 -0.78
CA ILE A 402 -6.60 14.26 -1.64
C ILE A 402 -5.21 13.66 -1.81
N GLU A 403 -4.80 13.46 -3.06
CA GLU A 403 -3.43 13.08 -3.42
C GLU A 403 -2.77 14.21 -4.22
N ILE A 404 -1.59 14.63 -3.78
CA ILE A 404 -0.78 15.67 -4.44
C ILE A 404 0.44 14.99 -5.03
N SER A 405 0.56 15.00 -6.35
CA SER A 405 1.74 14.52 -7.07
C SER A 405 2.56 15.71 -7.55
N SER A 406 3.79 15.85 -7.08
CA SER A 406 4.70 16.90 -7.53
C SER A 406 5.66 16.36 -8.57
N ASN A 407 5.96 17.20 -9.56
CA ASN A 407 6.94 16.91 -10.63
C ASN A 407 6.78 15.50 -11.21
N ASN A 408 5.53 15.14 -11.57
CA ASN A 408 5.17 13.85 -12.14
C ASN A 408 5.60 12.66 -11.26
N GLY A 409 5.30 12.71 -9.96
CA GLY A 409 5.52 11.63 -9.01
C GLY A 409 6.92 11.58 -8.38
N GLU A 410 7.72 12.66 -8.48
CA GLU A 410 8.98 12.76 -7.72
C GLU A 410 8.71 12.67 -6.23
N TYR A 411 7.71 13.40 -5.74
CA TYR A 411 7.15 13.24 -4.39
C TYR A 411 5.64 13.20 -4.46
N VAL A 412 5.04 12.41 -3.60
CA VAL A 412 3.58 12.30 -3.45
C VAL A 412 3.21 12.54 -2.00
N LEU A 413 2.05 13.19 -1.79
CA LEU A 413 1.47 13.44 -0.50
C LEU A 413 -0.01 13.07 -0.57
N SER A 414 -0.41 12.04 0.18
CA SER A 414 -1.78 11.53 0.20
C SER A 414 -2.35 11.61 1.59
N GLN A 415 -3.51 12.26 1.72
CA GLN A 415 -4.19 12.43 3.00
C GLN A 415 -5.69 12.15 2.88
N ALA A 416 -6.19 11.31 3.79
CA ALA A 416 -7.61 11.11 3.98
C ALA A 416 -8.25 12.39 4.49
N VAL A 417 -9.44 12.71 3.98
CA VAL A 417 -10.23 13.88 4.37
C VAL A 417 -11.68 13.49 4.66
N TYR A 418 -12.34 14.27 5.50
CA TYR A 418 -13.71 14.05 5.92
C TYR A 418 -14.50 15.35 5.78
N GLY A 419 -15.57 15.32 5.00
CA GLY A 419 -16.45 16.46 4.89
C GLY A 419 -15.87 17.66 4.17
N LEU A 420 -15.19 17.45 3.02
CA LEU A 420 -14.78 18.55 2.16
C LEU A 420 -15.96 19.47 1.86
N GLY A 421 -15.79 20.77 2.11
CA GLY A 421 -16.77 21.80 1.78
C GLY A 421 -16.84 22.08 0.28
N GLU A 422 -17.75 22.98 -0.12
CA GLU A 422 -17.97 23.37 -1.53
C GLU A 422 -17.12 24.55 -1.99
N THR A 423 -16.23 25.06 -1.13
CA THR A 423 -15.41 26.23 -1.44
C THR A 423 -14.13 25.85 -2.17
N PHE A 424 -13.76 26.65 -3.15
CA PHE A 424 -12.44 26.62 -3.76
C PHE A 424 -11.89 28.03 -3.86
N SER A 425 -10.72 28.27 -3.30
CA SER A 425 -10.05 29.56 -3.35
C SER A 425 -8.55 29.38 -3.60
N TYR A 426 -7.91 30.41 -4.09
CA TYR A 426 -6.47 30.43 -4.29
C TYR A 426 -5.91 31.85 -4.21
N GLU A 427 -4.68 31.96 -3.68
CA GLU A 427 -3.86 33.17 -3.68
C GLU A 427 -2.59 32.87 -4.47
N MET A 428 -2.63 33.01 -5.78
CA MET A 428 -1.54 32.73 -6.69
C MET A 428 -1.61 33.55 -7.96
N GLU A 429 -0.46 33.85 -8.57
CA GLU A 429 -0.34 34.65 -9.76
C GLU A 429 -0.94 33.97 -11.00
N LYS A 430 -0.62 32.69 -11.17
CA LYS A 430 -1.11 31.88 -12.28
C LYS A 430 -2.34 31.09 -11.84
N LYS A 431 -3.50 31.35 -12.47
CA LYS A 431 -4.73 30.58 -12.19
C LYS A 431 -4.50 29.07 -12.34
N PRO A 432 -4.93 28.25 -11.38
CA PRO A 432 -4.87 26.79 -11.50
C PRO A 432 -5.82 26.30 -12.60
N GLU A 433 -5.47 25.19 -13.22
CA GLU A 433 -6.32 24.51 -14.18
C GLU A 433 -7.08 23.38 -13.51
N ILE A 434 -8.39 23.28 -13.76
CA ILE A 434 -9.27 22.31 -13.13
C ILE A 434 -9.87 21.42 -14.20
N TYR A 435 -9.82 20.12 -13.98
CA TYR A 435 -10.35 19.10 -14.88
C TYR A 435 -11.25 18.14 -14.08
N LEU A 436 -12.42 17.84 -14.63
CA LEU A 436 -13.33 16.84 -14.08
C LEU A 436 -13.12 15.51 -14.79
N TRP A 437 -13.39 14.45 -14.05
CA TRP A 437 -13.41 13.10 -14.59
C TRP A 437 -14.53 12.95 -15.63
N ASN A 438 -14.21 12.34 -16.73
CA ASN A 438 -15.20 12.00 -17.76
C ASN A 438 -15.46 10.49 -17.69
N GLU A 439 -16.68 10.10 -17.37
CA GLU A 439 -17.12 8.68 -17.36
C GLU A 439 -17.21 8.13 -18.79
#